data_c1ba24d66816ca38e4dc5d9f325f91f6
#
_entry.id   c1ba24d66816ca38e4dc5d9f325f91f6
#
_cell.length_a   1.000
_cell.length_b   1.000
_cell.length_c   1.000
_cell.angle_alpha   90.00
_cell.angle_beta   90.00
_cell.angle_gamma   90.00
#
_symmetry.space_group_name_H-M   'P 1'
#
loop_
_entity.id
_entity.type
_entity.pdbx_description
1 polymer ?
#
loop_
_entity_poly.entity_id
_entity_poly.type
_entity_poly.pdbx_seq_one_letter_code
_entity_poly.pdbx_strand_id
1 'polypeptide(L)'
;ESINYSIRNLKARKARSFLTILSIFVGIATIFIFIGFGLGLFNYVNELTTGSSADKIIIQTKGVGAPGLDDTFTLTESDLRAVSRVGGVYEAIGVSFKVAEVQKQDEKRFNYVVGYDPKNMMLFEISDIGLEEGRFLSTGETGKALLGYNYRVPNTIFTKPVKLGDSIE
;
A
#
# COMPACT_ATOMS: atom_id res chain seq x y z
N GLU A 1 3.30 42.17 -45.58
CA GLU A 1 3.10 43.51 -44.98
C GLU A 1 2.08 43.46 -43.82
N SER A 2 1.01 42.69 -43.90
CA SER A 2 -0.05 42.59 -42.89
C SER A 2 0.45 42.12 -41.48
N ILE A 3 1.41 41.22 -41.44
CA ILE A 3 1.96 40.65 -40.20
C ILE A 3 2.76 41.73 -39.42
N ASN A 4 3.60 42.49 -40.12
CA ASN A 4 4.39 43.56 -39.48
C ASN A 4 3.51 44.68 -38.96
N TYR A 5 2.40 45.00 -39.61
CA TYR A 5 1.44 45.99 -39.16
C TYR A 5 0.69 45.51 -37.88
N SER A 6 0.33 44.24 -37.85
CA SER A 6 -0.31 43.60 -36.68
C SER A 6 0.63 43.60 -35.44
N ILE A 7 1.89 43.24 -35.64
CA ILE A 7 2.89 43.25 -34.56
C ILE A 7 3.17 44.64 -34.02
N ARG A 8 3.13 45.67 -34.89
CA ARG A 8 3.35 47.08 -34.48
C ARG A 8 2.17 47.63 -33.69
N ASN A 9 0.93 47.22 -34.02
CA ASN A 9 -0.27 47.58 -33.29
C ASN A 9 -0.32 46.90 -31.91
N LEU A 10 0.13 45.64 -31.80
CA LEU A 10 0.30 44.91 -30.54
C LEU A 10 1.29 45.62 -29.61
N LYS A 11 2.40 46.17 -30.11
CA LYS A 11 3.39 46.93 -29.34
C LYS A 11 2.87 48.29 -28.87
N ALA A 12 1.95 48.92 -29.60
CA ALA A 12 1.42 50.23 -29.22
C ALA A 12 0.44 50.16 -28.03
N ARG A 13 -0.20 49.00 -27.77
CA ARG A 13 -1.16 48.79 -26.68
C ARG A 13 -0.76 47.54 -25.81
N LYS A 14 0.46 47.53 -25.32
CA LYS A 14 1.09 46.41 -24.64
C LYS A 14 0.24 45.79 -23.53
N ALA A 15 -0.35 46.59 -22.66
CA ALA A 15 -1.15 46.11 -21.56
C ALA A 15 -2.41 45.33 -22.01
N ARG A 16 -3.12 45.85 -23.01
CA ARG A 16 -4.34 45.18 -23.55
C ARG A 16 -3.99 43.92 -24.26
N SER A 17 -2.94 43.92 -25.10
CA SER A 17 -2.48 42.76 -25.81
C SER A 17 -1.97 41.65 -24.84
N PHE A 18 -1.26 42.06 -23.79
CA PHE A 18 -0.79 41.12 -22.76
C PHE A 18 -1.95 40.46 -22.02
N LEU A 19 -2.98 41.26 -21.60
CA LEU A 19 -4.14 40.71 -20.92
C LEU A 19 -4.94 39.74 -21.80
N THR A 20 -5.06 40.03 -23.10
CA THR A 20 -5.75 39.13 -24.03
C THR A 20 -4.99 37.81 -24.22
N ILE A 21 -3.67 37.89 -24.42
CA ILE A 21 -2.83 36.69 -24.55
C ILE A 21 -2.86 35.89 -23.25
N LEU A 22 -2.75 36.54 -22.10
CA LEU A 22 -2.82 35.89 -20.80
C LEU A 22 -4.16 35.17 -20.57
N SER A 23 -5.28 35.80 -20.94
CA SER A 23 -6.61 35.18 -20.83
C SER A 23 -6.72 33.91 -21.69
N ILE A 24 -6.25 33.95 -22.93
CA ILE A 24 -6.25 32.80 -23.82
C ILE A 24 -5.31 31.70 -23.27
N PHE A 25 -4.13 32.09 -22.82
CA PHE A 25 -3.17 31.16 -22.22
C PHE A 25 -3.74 30.45 -21.00
N VAL A 26 -4.33 31.20 -20.07
CA VAL A 26 -4.97 30.65 -18.86
C VAL A 26 -6.10 29.70 -19.25
N GLY A 27 -6.94 30.05 -20.24
CA GLY A 27 -8.01 29.20 -20.71
C GLY A 27 -7.50 27.86 -21.26
N ILE A 28 -6.50 27.90 -22.13
CA ILE A 28 -5.89 26.69 -22.70
C ILE A 28 -5.18 25.86 -21.61
N ALA A 29 -4.41 26.53 -20.74
CA ALA A 29 -3.73 25.87 -19.64
C ALA A 29 -4.70 25.17 -18.69
N THR A 30 -5.83 25.80 -18.38
CA THR A 30 -6.88 25.22 -17.53
C THR A 30 -7.44 23.94 -18.15
N ILE A 31 -7.79 23.96 -19.45
CA ILE A 31 -8.31 22.78 -20.16
C ILE A 31 -7.26 21.65 -20.13
N PHE A 32 -6.01 22.00 -20.42
CA PHE A 32 -4.93 21.00 -20.42
C PHE A 32 -4.71 20.35 -19.05
N ILE A 33 -4.75 21.17 -17.98
CA ILE A 33 -4.64 20.68 -16.59
C ILE A 33 -5.81 19.77 -16.25
N PHE A 34 -7.04 20.14 -16.61
CA PHE A 34 -8.20 19.30 -16.33
C PHE A 34 -8.18 17.96 -17.05
N ILE A 35 -7.79 17.97 -18.31
CA ILE A 35 -7.63 16.72 -19.08
C ILE A 35 -6.51 15.86 -18.49
N GLY A 36 -5.36 16.45 -18.20
CA GLY A 36 -4.23 15.74 -17.60
C GLY A 36 -4.55 15.17 -16.22
N PHE A 37 -5.24 15.92 -15.39
CA PHE A 37 -5.72 15.47 -14.09
C PHE A 37 -6.73 14.33 -14.21
N GLY A 38 -7.71 14.46 -15.12
CA GLY A 38 -8.71 13.43 -15.35
C GLY A 38 -8.11 12.10 -15.82
N LEU A 39 -7.18 12.15 -16.77
CA LEU A 39 -6.46 10.96 -17.24
C LEU A 39 -5.55 10.37 -16.16
N GLY A 40 -4.87 11.21 -15.39
CA GLY A 40 -4.03 10.79 -14.26
C GLY A 40 -4.86 10.10 -13.17
N LEU A 41 -6.00 10.67 -12.81
CA LEU A 41 -6.90 10.08 -11.84
C LEU A 41 -7.50 8.75 -12.35
N PHE A 42 -7.89 8.68 -13.61
CA PHE A 42 -8.39 7.46 -14.22
C PHE A 42 -7.35 6.34 -14.20
N ASN A 43 -6.10 6.64 -14.57
CA ASN A 43 -5.01 5.67 -14.51
C ASN A 43 -4.72 5.24 -13.07
N TYR A 44 -4.70 6.18 -12.13
CA TYR A 44 -4.49 5.88 -10.72
C TYR A 44 -5.58 4.95 -10.15
N VAL A 45 -6.85 5.23 -10.45
CA VAL A 45 -7.95 4.36 -10.01
C VAL A 45 -7.86 2.99 -10.67
N ASN A 46 -7.52 2.90 -11.95
CA ASN A 46 -7.29 1.62 -12.62
C ASN A 46 -6.13 0.83 -12.00
N GLU A 47 -5.03 1.49 -11.68
CA GLU A 47 -3.89 0.86 -10.99
C GLU A 47 -4.29 0.35 -9.61
N LEU A 48 -5.04 1.13 -8.83
CA LEU A 48 -5.60 0.69 -7.56
C LEU A 48 -6.56 -0.50 -7.70
N THR A 49 -7.36 -0.56 -8.74
CA THR A 49 -8.32 -1.66 -8.94
C THR A 49 -7.69 -2.91 -9.52
N THR A 50 -6.65 -2.79 -10.34
CA THR A 50 -5.94 -3.93 -10.93
C THR A 50 -4.76 -4.41 -10.09
N GLY A 51 -4.08 -3.51 -9.38
CA GLY A 51 -2.97 -3.82 -8.49
C GLY A 51 -3.40 -4.22 -7.09
N SER A 52 -4.54 -3.77 -6.61
CA SER A 52 -5.08 -4.18 -5.32
C SER A 52 -6.21 -5.17 -5.49
N SER A 53 -6.20 -6.13 -4.72
CA SER A 53 -7.17 -7.08 -4.13
C SER A 53 -8.68 -6.89 -4.44
N ALA A 54 -9.08 -6.22 -5.52
CA ALA A 54 -10.49 -6.03 -5.86
C ALA A 54 -11.24 -7.36 -6.10
N ASP A 55 -10.51 -8.42 -6.41
CA ASP A 55 -10.98 -9.79 -6.57
C ASP A 55 -10.84 -10.63 -5.29
N LYS A 56 -10.41 -10.04 -4.18
CA LYS A 56 -10.09 -10.74 -2.94
C LYS A 56 -11.05 -10.36 -1.81
N ILE A 57 -11.45 -11.34 -1.04
CA ILE A 57 -12.38 -11.19 0.07
C ILE A 57 -11.67 -11.59 1.36
N ILE A 58 -11.67 -10.71 2.34
CA ILE A 58 -11.18 -11.00 3.68
C ILE A 58 -12.37 -11.49 4.51
N ILE A 59 -12.26 -12.71 5.02
CA ILE A 59 -13.26 -13.30 5.92
C ILE A 59 -12.67 -13.29 7.32
N GLN A 60 -13.37 -12.66 8.23
CA GLN A 60 -12.99 -12.64 9.64
C GLN A 60 -14.19 -12.95 10.53
N THR A 61 -13.94 -13.41 11.72
CA THR A 61 -14.99 -13.65 12.71
C THR A 61 -15.63 -12.33 13.13
N LYS A 62 -16.94 -12.38 13.38
CA LYS A 62 -17.66 -11.23 13.94
C LYS A 62 -17.30 -11.09 15.41
N GLY A 63 -16.52 -10.09 15.75
CA GLY A 63 -16.08 -9.80 17.11
C GLY A 63 -15.88 -8.32 17.34
N VAL A 64 -15.76 -7.94 18.60
CA VAL A 64 -15.50 -6.57 19.03
C VAL A 64 -14.00 -6.45 19.27
N GLY A 65 -13.26 -5.99 18.29
CA GLY A 65 -11.83 -5.75 18.46
C GLY A 65 -11.00 -5.94 17.19
N ALA A 66 -9.74 -5.58 17.27
CA ALA A 66 -8.80 -5.87 16.20
C ALA A 66 -8.47 -7.36 16.17
N PRO A 67 -8.16 -7.93 14.99
CA PRO A 67 -7.75 -9.32 14.87
C PRO A 67 -6.62 -9.66 15.86
N GLY A 68 -6.74 -10.81 16.56
CA GLY A 68 -5.73 -11.27 17.50
C GLY A 68 -5.83 -10.73 18.93
N LEU A 69 -6.81 -9.86 19.24
CA LEU A 69 -7.08 -9.40 20.60
C LEU A 69 -8.13 -10.24 21.33
N ASP A 70 -8.97 -10.97 20.59
CA ASP A 70 -10.01 -11.83 21.16
C ASP A 70 -9.91 -13.23 20.55
N ASP A 71 -9.59 -14.20 21.39
CA ASP A 71 -9.48 -15.62 21.01
C ASP A 71 -10.83 -16.36 21.11
N THR A 72 -11.92 -15.66 21.44
CA THR A 72 -13.24 -16.28 21.70
C THR A 72 -13.85 -16.91 20.43
N PHE A 73 -13.58 -16.30 19.29
CA PHE A 73 -14.04 -16.79 17.99
C PHE A 73 -12.88 -16.80 17.00
N THR A 74 -12.38 -17.98 16.68
CA THR A 74 -11.34 -18.17 15.68
C THR A 74 -11.87 -18.97 14.50
N LEU A 75 -11.44 -18.62 13.30
CA LEU A 75 -11.63 -19.47 12.12
C LEU A 75 -10.70 -20.66 12.20
N THR A 76 -11.20 -21.81 11.84
CA THR A 76 -10.49 -23.08 11.90
C THR A 76 -10.05 -23.55 10.52
N GLU A 77 -9.16 -24.55 10.48
CA GLU A 77 -8.79 -25.24 9.24
C GLU A 77 -10.00 -25.84 8.48
N SER A 78 -11.08 -26.19 9.21
CA SER A 78 -12.30 -26.69 8.57
C SER A 78 -13.04 -25.57 7.84
N ASP A 79 -13.04 -24.35 8.39
CA ASP A 79 -13.65 -23.18 7.76
C ASP A 79 -12.86 -22.78 6.51
N LEU A 80 -11.53 -22.79 6.57
CA LEU A 80 -10.66 -22.57 5.41
C LEU A 80 -10.96 -23.56 4.29
N ARG A 81 -11.08 -24.86 4.64
CA ARG A 81 -11.44 -25.91 3.67
C ARG A 81 -12.85 -25.73 3.11
N ALA A 82 -13.79 -25.25 3.91
CA ALA A 82 -15.15 -24.96 3.44
C ALA A 82 -15.14 -23.82 2.41
N VAL A 83 -14.44 -22.74 2.70
CA VAL A 83 -14.30 -21.58 1.80
C VAL A 83 -13.60 -21.97 0.50
N SER A 84 -12.51 -22.75 0.56
CA SER A 84 -11.76 -23.16 -0.63
C SER A 84 -12.56 -24.06 -1.60
N ARG A 85 -13.68 -24.64 -1.15
CA ARG A 85 -14.57 -25.48 -1.98
C ARG A 85 -15.73 -24.71 -2.60
N VAL A 86 -15.91 -23.44 -2.27
CA VAL A 86 -16.97 -22.61 -2.82
C VAL A 86 -16.72 -22.35 -4.30
N GLY A 87 -17.74 -22.55 -5.14
CA GLY A 87 -17.61 -22.26 -6.58
C GLY A 87 -17.28 -20.78 -6.81
N GLY A 88 -16.26 -20.53 -7.61
CA GLY A 88 -15.77 -19.17 -7.89
C GLY A 88 -14.60 -18.75 -7.00
N VAL A 89 -14.25 -19.50 -5.96
CA VAL A 89 -13.02 -19.28 -5.19
C VAL A 89 -11.87 -19.98 -5.89
N TYR A 90 -10.89 -19.20 -6.32
CA TYR A 90 -9.68 -19.72 -6.96
C TYR A 90 -8.72 -20.26 -5.92
N GLU A 91 -8.50 -19.52 -4.85
CA GLU A 91 -7.58 -19.85 -3.77
C GLU A 91 -8.06 -19.24 -2.46
N ALA A 92 -7.77 -19.90 -1.34
CA ALA A 92 -8.05 -19.40 0.01
C ALA A 92 -6.84 -19.67 0.91
N ILE A 93 -6.45 -18.68 1.70
CA ILE A 93 -5.36 -18.78 2.66
C ILE A 93 -5.83 -18.46 4.07
N GLY A 94 -5.24 -19.11 5.05
CA GLY A 94 -5.40 -18.78 6.45
C GLY A 94 -4.27 -17.88 6.92
N VAL A 95 -4.64 -16.80 7.62
CA VAL A 95 -3.69 -15.89 8.25
C VAL A 95 -4.08 -15.73 9.71
N SER A 96 -3.12 -15.86 10.61
CA SER A 96 -3.33 -15.66 12.05
C SER A 96 -2.70 -14.36 12.51
N PHE A 97 -3.41 -13.64 13.37
CA PHE A 97 -2.92 -12.43 14.00
C PHE A 97 -2.88 -12.64 15.50
N LYS A 98 -1.77 -12.31 16.14
CA LYS A 98 -1.64 -12.30 17.60
C LYS A 98 -0.85 -11.08 18.04
N VAL A 99 -1.14 -10.61 19.24
CA VAL A 99 -0.31 -9.63 19.92
C VAL A 99 0.70 -10.40 20.77
N ALA A 100 1.98 -10.12 20.57
CA ALA A 100 3.06 -10.72 21.33
C ALA A 100 3.99 -9.65 21.87
N GLU A 101 4.61 -9.93 22.99
CA GLU A 101 5.73 -9.17 23.50
C GLU A 101 6.97 -9.50 22.66
N VAL A 102 7.54 -8.49 22.08
CA VAL A 102 8.79 -8.60 21.30
C VAL A 102 9.88 -7.90 22.10
N GLN A 103 10.95 -8.61 22.41
CA GLN A 103 12.07 -8.12 23.20
C GLN A 103 13.35 -8.04 22.37
N LYS A 104 14.03 -6.91 22.50
CA LYS A 104 15.40 -6.74 22.00
C LYS A 104 16.26 -6.15 23.13
N GLN A 105 17.22 -6.91 23.62
CA GLN A 105 18.00 -6.54 24.83
C GLN A 105 17.07 -6.29 26.02
N ASP A 106 17.12 -5.10 26.61
CA ASP A 106 16.29 -4.72 27.75
C ASP A 106 14.98 -4.00 27.36
N GLU A 107 14.74 -3.80 26.06
CA GLU A 107 13.55 -3.12 25.57
C GLU A 107 12.48 -4.12 25.16
N LYS A 108 11.27 -3.96 25.71
CA LYS A 108 10.09 -4.77 25.44
C LYS A 108 9.02 -3.93 24.75
N ARG A 109 8.40 -4.49 23.73
CA ARG A 109 7.30 -3.86 22.99
C ARG A 109 6.24 -4.88 22.63
N PHE A 110 4.99 -4.49 22.73
CA PHE A 110 3.88 -5.30 22.24
C PHE A 110 3.60 -4.95 20.77
N ASN A 111 3.66 -5.96 19.93
CA ASN A 111 3.41 -5.80 18.51
C ASN A 111 2.54 -6.92 17.96
N TYR A 112 1.89 -6.66 16.82
CA TYR A 112 1.19 -7.68 16.08
C TYR A 112 2.19 -8.63 15.42
N VAL A 113 1.95 -9.92 15.63
CA VAL A 113 2.65 -11.01 14.94
C VAL A 113 1.66 -11.68 13.99
N VAL A 114 2.07 -11.82 12.75
CA VAL A 114 1.26 -12.42 11.69
C VAL A 114 1.84 -13.77 11.33
N GLY A 115 1.04 -14.81 11.49
CA GLY A 115 1.38 -16.16 11.03
C GLY A 115 0.74 -16.43 9.66
N TYR A 116 1.51 -16.95 8.74
CA TYR A 116 1.08 -17.30 7.39
C TYR A 116 1.77 -18.59 6.91
N ASP A 117 1.22 -19.23 5.88
CA ASP A 117 1.87 -20.34 5.23
C ASP A 117 2.91 -19.83 4.21
N PRO A 118 4.21 -20.13 4.41
CA PRO A 118 5.26 -19.69 3.49
C PRO A 118 5.16 -20.24 2.07
N LYS A 119 4.33 -21.26 1.84
CA LYS A 119 4.07 -21.77 0.49
C LYS A 119 3.23 -20.82 -0.35
N ASN A 120 2.48 -19.95 0.31
CA ASN A 120 1.53 -19.08 -0.34
C ASN A 120 1.89 -17.61 -0.12
N MET A 121 2.20 -16.93 -1.20
CA MET A 121 2.62 -15.52 -1.18
C MET A 121 1.44 -14.55 -1.30
N MET A 122 0.22 -15.05 -1.41
CA MET A 122 -0.98 -14.22 -1.60
C MET A 122 -1.13 -13.10 -0.56
N LEU A 123 -0.74 -13.36 0.71
CA LEU A 123 -0.75 -12.34 1.76
C LEU A 123 0.07 -11.09 1.37
N PHE A 124 1.26 -11.31 0.83
CA PHE A 124 2.18 -10.23 0.44
C PHE A 124 1.70 -9.52 -0.82
N GLU A 125 1.16 -10.27 -1.78
CA GLU A 125 0.55 -9.71 -2.99
C GLU A 125 -0.68 -8.85 -2.67
N ILE A 126 -1.57 -9.34 -1.79
CA ILE A 126 -2.76 -8.59 -1.35
C ILE A 126 -2.39 -7.29 -0.63
N SER A 127 -1.34 -7.34 0.17
CA SER A 127 -0.92 -6.22 1.02
C SER A 127 0.11 -5.31 0.35
N ASP A 128 0.48 -5.61 -0.90
CA ASP A 128 1.55 -4.92 -1.64
C ASP A 128 2.84 -4.81 -0.82
N ILE A 129 3.18 -5.90 -0.12
CA ILE A 129 4.35 -5.95 0.75
C ILE A 129 5.53 -6.54 -0.03
N GLY A 130 6.50 -5.68 -0.35
CA GLY A 130 7.78 -6.09 -0.91
C GLY A 130 8.85 -6.31 0.16
N LEU A 131 9.95 -6.96 -0.24
CA LEU A 131 11.15 -7.08 0.57
C LEU A 131 12.13 -5.97 0.25
N GLU A 132 12.60 -5.29 1.28
CA GLU A 132 13.67 -4.32 1.14
C GLU A 132 15.04 -5.01 1.27
N GLU A 133 15.15 -5.99 2.17
CA GLU A 133 16.40 -6.69 2.46
C GLU A 133 16.11 -8.11 2.95
N GLY A 134 16.98 -9.06 2.65
CA GLY A 134 16.81 -10.45 3.07
C GLY A 134 16.00 -11.31 2.09
N ARG A 135 15.18 -12.19 2.62
CA ARG A 135 14.32 -13.11 1.84
C ARG A 135 13.06 -13.47 2.61
N PHE A 136 12.06 -13.93 1.91
CA PHE A 136 10.88 -14.54 2.54
C PHE A 136 11.23 -15.84 3.27
N LEU A 137 10.39 -16.19 4.23
CA LEU A 137 10.52 -17.45 4.98
C LEU A 137 10.25 -18.64 4.07
N SER A 138 10.95 -19.73 4.32
CA SER A 138 10.73 -21.00 3.62
C SER A 138 9.93 -21.96 4.51
N THR A 139 9.23 -22.89 3.88
CA THR A 139 8.47 -23.93 4.59
C THR A 139 9.36 -24.73 5.53
N GLY A 140 8.91 -24.89 6.78
CA GLY A 140 9.63 -25.65 7.81
C GLY A 140 10.74 -24.89 8.52
N GLU A 141 10.97 -23.63 8.19
CA GLU A 141 11.90 -22.80 8.97
C GLU A 141 11.29 -22.42 10.32
N THR A 142 12.09 -22.53 11.36
CA THR A 142 11.76 -22.16 12.73
C THR A 142 12.77 -21.12 13.25
N GLY A 143 12.33 -20.30 14.19
CA GLY A 143 13.19 -19.29 14.81
C GLY A 143 13.59 -18.15 13.87
N LYS A 144 12.83 -17.92 12.81
CA LYS A 144 13.03 -16.80 11.88
C LYS A 144 11.75 -15.98 11.72
N ALA A 145 11.90 -14.70 11.56
CA ALA A 145 10.79 -13.78 11.35
C ALA A 145 11.11 -12.76 10.25
N LEU A 146 10.07 -12.32 9.55
CA LEU A 146 10.11 -11.12 8.73
C LEU A 146 9.67 -9.95 9.59
N LEU A 147 10.44 -8.90 9.57
CA LEU A 147 10.16 -7.70 10.35
C LEU A 147 9.69 -6.57 9.43
N GLY A 148 8.68 -5.83 9.87
CA GLY A 148 8.26 -4.64 9.17
C GLY A 148 9.35 -3.56 9.15
N TYR A 149 9.33 -2.69 8.17
CA TYR A 149 10.30 -1.61 7.97
C TYR A 149 10.58 -0.78 9.22
N ASN A 150 9.56 -0.55 10.04
CA ASN A 150 9.67 0.25 11.27
C ASN A 150 10.68 -0.30 12.29
N TYR A 151 11.01 -1.59 12.23
CA TYR A 151 12.06 -2.17 13.07
C TYR A 151 13.47 -1.71 12.68
N ARG A 152 13.64 -1.27 11.43
CA ARG A 152 14.90 -0.73 10.91
C ARG A 152 15.08 0.75 11.22
N VAL A 153 14.02 1.47 11.51
CA VAL A 153 14.07 2.91 11.80
C VAL A 153 14.38 3.14 13.27
N PRO A 154 15.47 3.85 13.61
CA PRO A 154 15.83 4.14 15.02
C PRO A 154 14.70 4.88 15.74
N ASN A 155 14.51 4.58 17.01
CA ASN A 155 13.52 5.21 17.89
C ASN A 155 12.05 5.06 17.44
N THR A 156 11.74 4.13 16.55
CA THR A 156 10.35 3.85 16.13
C THR A 156 9.77 2.72 16.98
N ILE A 157 10.37 1.53 16.94
CA ILE A 157 9.96 0.39 17.76
C ILE A 157 10.96 0.20 18.90
N PHE A 158 12.25 0.13 18.57
CA PHE A 158 13.34 0.08 19.51
C PHE A 158 14.25 1.30 19.36
N THR A 159 14.97 1.65 20.41
CA THR A 159 15.96 2.74 20.36
C THR A 159 17.05 2.45 19.34
N LYS A 160 17.52 1.20 19.29
CA LYS A 160 18.47 0.74 18.30
C LYS A 160 17.76 -0.05 17.20
N PRO A 161 18.02 0.26 15.92
CA PRO A 161 17.40 -0.46 14.79
C PRO A 161 17.76 -1.95 14.82
N VAL A 162 16.86 -2.77 14.35
CA VAL A 162 17.10 -4.20 14.13
C VAL A 162 17.71 -4.36 12.73
N LYS A 163 18.79 -5.12 12.65
CA LYS A 163 19.47 -5.43 11.41
C LYS A 163 19.19 -6.86 10.98
N LEU A 164 19.41 -7.14 9.71
CA LEU A 164 19.32 -8.48 9.19
C LEU A 164 20.29 -9.43 9.94
N GLY A 165 19.75 -10.53 10.49
CA GLY A 165 20.51 -11.50 11.27
C GLY A 165 20.57 -11.22 12.78
N ASP A 166 20.02 -10.09 13.25
CA ASP A 166 19.87 -9.85 14.70
C ASP A 166 18.88 -10.87 15.30
N SER A 167 19.10 -11.20 16.60
CA SER A 167 18.16 -11.99 17.38
C SER A 167 17.20 -11.08 18.14
N ILE A 168 15.93 -11.45 18.12
CA ILE A 168 14.85 -10.87 18.94
C ILE A 168 14.09 -12.02 19.61
N GLU A 169 13.53 -11.76 20.78
CA GLU A 169 12.72 -12.71 21.55
C GLU A 169 11.27 -12.24 21.64
#